data_144ec356fb81e59777a1c5866499f562
#
_entry.id   144ec356fb81e59777a1c5866499f562
#
_cell.length_a   1.000
_cell.length_b   1.000
_cell.length_c   1.000
_cell.angle_alpha   90.00
_cell.angle_beta   90.00
_cell.angle_gamma   90.00
#
_symmetry.space_group_name_H-M   'P 1'
#
loop_
_entity.id
_entity.type
_entity.pdbx_description
1 polymer ?
#
loop_
_entity_poly.entity_id
_entity_poly.type
_entity_poly.pdbx_seq_one_letter_code
_entity_poly.pdbx_strand_id
1 'polypeptide(L)'
;MTMMTLFIITLTLVSCDEEQQIAAQLQGHWSGEIRTKYDSFRGVSGGNYYTVFRFNGKPGSRGGHGYEIDYANYRYETRTRIKENFNYSVADEIITITYEGGAIGKIRDYRLDGNTFEGYLDFQNQSIRFRLEKDDQYRDDPYVHGNY
;
A
#
# COMPACT_ATOMS: atom_id res chain seq x y z
N MET A 1 -12.61 10.19 41.54
CA MET A 1 -13.00 9.43 40.33
C MET A 1 -12.93 10.21 39.02
N THR A 2 -12.80 11.52 39.06
CA THR A 2 -12.80 12.39 37.83
C THR A 2 -11.46 12.47 37.11
N MET A 3 -10.32 12.15 37.73
CA MET A 3 -8.99 12.23 37.13
C MET A 3 -8.66 11.07 36.19
N MET A 4 -9.23 9.88 36.42
CA MET A 4 -8.97 8.70 35.62
C MET A 4 -9.68 8.72 34.28
N THR A 5 -10.85 9.37 34.21
CA THR A 5 -11.63 9.50 32.98
C THR A 5 -10.98 10.48 31.97
N LEU A 6 -10.32 11.52 32.49
CA LEU A 6 -9.63 12.52 31.65
C LEU A 6 -8.38 11.92 30.97
N PHE A 7 -7.69 10.99 31.64
CA PHE A 7 -6.48 10.36 31.11
C PHE A 7 -6.80 9.36 29.98
N ILE A 8 -7.93 8.68 30.05
CA ILE A 8 -8.38 7.74 29.02
C ILE A 8 -8.80 8.49 27.74
N ILE A 9 -9.45 9.65 27.90
CA ILE A 9 -9.89 10.47 26.76
C ILE A 9 -8.68 11.06 26.00
N THR A 10 -7.62 11.46 26.68
CA THR A 10 -6.41 11.99 26.05
C THR A 10 -5.63 10.92 25.29
N LEU A 11 -5.58 9.68 25.76
CA LEU A 11 -4.93 8.57 25.06
C LEU A 11 -5.64 8.20 23.75
N THR A 12 -6.96 8.25 23.72
CA THR A 12 -7.73 7.96 22.50
C THR A 12 -7.62 9.06 21.44
N LEU A 13 -7.45 10.30 21.83
CA LEU A 13 -7.26 11.41 20.90
C LEU A 13 -5.87 11.38 20.23
N VAL A 14 -4.84 10.97 20.94
CA VAL A 14 -3.47 10.85 20.39
C VAL A 14 -3.39 9.73 19.34
N SER A 15 -4.03 8.59 19.57
CA SER A 15 -4.07 7.49 18.60
C SER A 15 -4.81 7.86 17.32
N CYS A 16 -5.85 8.69 17.41
CA CYS A 16 -6.62 9.16 16.27
C CYS A 16 -5.79 10.05 15.33
N ASP A 17 -4.93 10.88 15.89
CA ASP A 17 -4.07 11.79 15.12
C ASP A 17 -2.94 11.03 14.40
N GLU A 18 -2.39 9.97 14.98
CA GLU A 18 -1.29 9.19 14.41
C GLU A 18 -1.73 8.43 13.15
N GLU A 19 -2.88 7.77 13.17
CA GLU A 19 -3.43 7.06 12.01
C GLU A 19 -3.72 8.02 10.83
N GLN A 20 -4.22 9.22 11.13
CA GLN A 20 -4.42 10.27 10.13
C GLN A 20 -3.10 10.78 9.54
N GLN A 21 -2.07 10.93 10.38
CA GLN A 21 -0.74 11.33 9.93
C GLN A 21 -0.12 10.28 9.02
N ILE A 22 -0.23 9.00 9.37
CA ILE A 22 0.24 7.89 8.53
C ILE A 22 -0.51 7.89 7.19
N ALA A 23 -1.83 8.01 7.19
CA ALA A 23 -2.62 8.07 5.98
C ALA A 23 -2.25 9.29 5.10
N ALA A 24 -1.91 10.43 5.70
CA ALA A 24 -1.43 11.61 4.99
C ALA A 24 -0.03 11.40 4.38
N GLN A 25 0.88 10.74 5.09
CA GLN A 25 2.24 10.44 4.60
C GLN A 25 2.23 9.43 3.46
N LEU A 26 1.27 8.51 3.44
CA LEU A 26 1.10 7.53 2.36
C LEU A 26 0.76 8.16 1.02
N GLN A 27 0.18 9.37 0.99
CA GLN A 27 -0.29 10.00 -0.26
C GLN A 27 0.78 10.05 -1.34
N GLY A 28 0.39 9.74 -2.58
CA GLY A 28 1.24 9.76 -3.77
C GLY A 28 1.65 8.39 -4.27
N HIS A 29 2.72 8.35 -5.07
CA HIS A 29 3.24 7.13 -5.66
C HIS A 29 4.44 6.60 -4.89
N TRP A 30 4.48 5.28 -4.78
CA TRP A 30 5.55 4.53 -4.17
C TRP A 30 5.95 3.40 -5.11
N SER A 31 7.22 3.28 -5.46
CA SER A 31 7.68 2.30 -6.43
C SER A 31 8.90 1.52 -5.95
N GLY A 32 9.01 0.28 -6.40
CA GLY A 32 10.14 -0.58 -6.09
C GLY A 32 9.92 -2.03 -6.49
N GLU A 33 10.92 -2.85 -6.25
CA GLU A 33 10.83 -4.28 -6.51
C GLU A 33 10.18 -5.02 -5.34
N ILE A 34 9.12 -5.75 -5.62
CA ILE A 34 8.48 -6.69 -4.69
C ILE A 34 8.73 -8.12 -5.17
N ARG A 35 9.26 -8.97 -4.28
CA ARG A 35 9.55 -10.36 -4.55
C ARG A 35 8.45 -11.24 -4.00
N THR A 36 7.64 -11.82 -4.87
CA THR A 36 6.66 -12.81 -4.47
C THR A 36 7.22 -14.22 -4.64
N LYS A 37 6.92 -15.12 -3.70
CA LYS A 37 7.31 -16.53 -3.83
C LYS A 37 6.44 -17.29 -4.82
N TYR A 38 5.18 -16.91 -4.95
CA TYR A 38 4.21 -17.55 -5.82
C TYR A 38 3.02 -16.63 -6.06
N ASP A 39 2.64 -16.50 -7.30
CA ASP A 39 1.41 -15.81 -7.69
C ASP A 39 0.44 -16.85 -8.29
N SER A 40 -0.41 -17.41 -7.44
CA SER A 40 -1.38 -18.44 -7.85
C SER A 40 -2.46 -17.91 -8.78
N PHE A 41 -2.73 -16.61 -8.71
CA PHE A 41 -3.75 -15.97 -9.54
C PHE A 41 -3.26 -15.76 -10.98
N ARG A 42 -1.95 -15.63 -11.16
CA ARG A 42 -1.31 -15.33 -12.45
C ARG A 42 -0.62 -16.54 -13.07
N GLY A 43 -0.61 -17.68 -12.39
CA GLY A 43 0.04 -18.90 -12.89
C GLY A 43 1.56 -18.82 -13.05
N VAL A 44 2.19 -17.82 -12.45
CA VAL A 44 3.64 -17.59 -12.50
C VAL A 44 4.26 -17.99 -11.18
N SER A 45 5.23 -18.90 -11.20
CA SER A 45 6.00 -19.28 -10.03
C SER A 45 7.08 -18.25 -9.77
N GLY A 46 6.96 -17.53 -8.65
CA GLY A 46 7.99 -16.68 -8.07
C GLY A 46 8.64 -15.69 -9.05
N GLY A 47 8.33 -14.41 -8.92
CA GLY A 47 8.91 -13.37 -9.76
C GLY A 47 9.28 -12.13 -8.96
N ASN A 48 10.22 -11.37 -9.51
CA ASN A 48 10.42 -10.00 -9.10
C ASN A 48 9.50 -9.14 -9.94
N TYR A 49 8.61 -8.42 -9.29
CA TYR A 49 7.76 -7.43 -9.93
C TYR A 49 8.27 -6.04 -9.56
N TYR A 50 8.35 -5.16 -10.54
CA TYR A 50 8.42 -3.74 -10.24
C TYR A 50 6.99 -3.27 -9.99
N THR A 51 6.73 -2.88 -8.76
CA THR A 51 5.40 -2.51 -8.30
C THR A 51 5.32 -1.01 -8.06
N VAL A 52 4.23 -0.41 -8.48
CA VAL A 52 3.86 0.97 -8.19
C VAL A 52 2.55 0.98 -7.41
N PHE A 53 2.59 1.48 -6.19
CA PHE A 53 1.40 1.80 -5.42
C PHE A 53 1.08 3.29 -5.54
N ARG A 54 -0.19 3.61 -5.70
CA ARG A 54 -0.70 4.96 -5.51
C ARG A 54 -1.74 4.99 -4.41
N PHE A 55 -1.51 5.86 -3.44
CA PHE A 55 -2.45 6.12 -2.35
C PHE A 55 -3.07 7.51 -2.50
N ASN A 56 -4.39 7.57 -2.45
CA ASN A 56 -5.18 8.81 -2.46
C ASN A 56 -6.14 8.80 -1.28
N GLY A 57 -6.12 9.82 -0.48
CA GLY A 57 -7.02 10.00 0.65
C GLY A 57 -7.45 11.44 0.78
N LYS A 58 -8.51 11.67 1.53
CA LYS A 58 -8.93 13.02 1.90
C LYS A 58 -8.12 13.50 3.10
N PRO A 59 -7.80 14.80 3.21
CA PRO A 59 -7.20 15.35 4.42
C PRO A 59 -8.01 14.97 5.66
N GLY A 60 -7.32 14.53 6.71
CA GLY A 60 -7.95 14.11 7.98
C GLY A 60 -8.65 12.76 7.97
N SER A 61 -8.57 11.99 6.87
CA SER A 61 -9.05 10.61 6.83
C SER A 61 -7.97 9.62 7.29
N ARG A 62 -8.40 8.46 7.78
CA ARG A 62 -7.53 7.32 8.13
C ARG A 62 -7.41 6.31 6.99
N GLY A 63 -7.72 6.70 5.78
CA GLY A 63 -7.71 5.81 4.63
C GLY A 63 -8.16 6.52 3.37
N GLY A 64 -8.36 5.74 2.33
CA GLY A 64 -8.77 6.25 1.03
C GLY A 64 -8.83 5.13 -0.01
N HIS A 65 -8.51 5.50 -1.23
CA HIS A 65 -8.46 4.59 -2.36
C HIS A 65 -7.11 4.69 -3.06
N GLY A 66 -6.82 3.75 -3.93
CA GLY A 66 -5.60 3.75 -4.70
C GLY A 66 -5.61 2.70 -5.77
N TYR A 67 -4.44 2.49 -6.33
CA TYR A 67 -4.19 1.38 -7.24
C TYR A 67 -2.77 0.84 -7.07
N GLU A 68 -2.61 -0.40 -7.47
CA GLU A 68 -1.34 -1.09 -7.62
C GLU A 68 -1.14 -1.43 -9.10
N ILE A 69 0.07 -1.22 -9.60
CA ILE A 69 0.48 -1.68 -10.91
C ILE A 69 1.72 -2.54 -10.76
N ASP A 70 1.61 -3.79 -11.21
CA ASP A 70 2.73 -4.69 -11.29
C ASP A 70 3.23 -4.83 -12.73
N TYR A 71 4.52 -4.65 -12.89
CA TYR A 71 5.23 -4.86 -14.14
C TYR A 71 5.97 -6.19 -14.08
N ALA A 72 5.44 -7.21 -14.74
CA ALA A 72 6.12 -8.49 -14.90
C ALA A 72 7.24 -8.37 -15.95
N ASN A 73 8.36 -9.06 -15.71
CA ASN A 73 9.48 -9.13 -16.66
C ASN A 73 10.10 -7.77 -17.04
N TYR A 74 10.67 -7.11 -16.07
CA TYR A 74 11.38 -5.84 -16.24
C TYR A 74 12.50 -5.86 -17.31
N ARG A 75 12.93 -7.05 -17.75
CA ARG A 75 14.06 -7.21 -18.71
C ARG A 75 13.67 -7.45 -20.16
N TYR A 76 12.38 -7.62 -20.49
CA TYR A 76 11.93 -7.92 -21.83
C TYR A 76 10.87 -6.92 -22.31
N GLU A 77 10.88 -6.57 -23.59
CA GLU A 77 10.07 -5.51 -24.21
C GLU A 77 8.54 -5.73 -24.17
N THR A 78 8.08 -6.92 -23.86
CA THR A 78 6.66 -7.21 -23.63
C THR A 78 6.33 -7.07 -22.14
N ARG A 79 6.07 -5.86 -21.69
CA ARG A 79 5.66 -5.57 -20.32
C ARG A 79 4.22 -6.01 -20.11
N THR A 80 4.01 -7.13 -19.49
CA THR A 80 2.69 -7.44 -18.95
C THR A 80 2.48 -6.54 -17.73
N ARG A 81 1.45 -5.70 -17.79
CA ARG A 81 1.04 -4.80 -16.71
C ARG A 81 -0.25 -5.31 -16.14
N ILE A 82 -0.32 -5.35 -14.83
CA ILE A 82 -1.56 -5.68 -14.13
C ILE A 82 -1.84 -4.53 -13.20
N LYS A 83 -3.01 -3.92 -13.38
CA LYS A 83 -3.50 -2.85 -12.52
C LYS A 83 -4.67 -3.35 -11.72
N GLU A 84 -4.62 -3.15 -10.41
CA GLU A 84 -5.71 -3.43 -9.49
C GLU A 84 -6.00 -2.19 -8.65
N ASN A 85 -7.27 -1.81 -8.58
CA ASN A 85 -7.71 -0.76 -7.69
C ASN A 85 -7.97 -1.33 -6.30
N PHE A 86 -7.82 -0.48 -5.29
CA PHE A 86 -8.08 -0.86 -3.91
C PHE A 86 -8.63 0.30 -3.08
N ASN A 87 -9.24 -0.04 -1.95
CA ASN A 87 -9.44 0.85 -0.82
C ASN A 87 -8.43 0.50 0.28
N TYR A 88 -8.02 1.49 1.08
CA TYR A 88 -7.15 1.24 2.21
C TYR A 88 -7.64 1.94 3.47
N SER A 89 -7.25 1.39 4.62
CA SER A 89 -7.46 1.98 5.94
C SER A 89 -6.24 1.79 6.82
N VAL A 90 -6.01 2.73 7.71
CA VAL A 90 -4.97 2.68 8.72
C VAL A 90 -5.63 2.57 10.08
N ALA A 91 -5.35 1.50 10.81
CA ALA A 91 -5.84 1.25 12.16
C ALA A 91 -4.88 0.31 12.90
N ASP A 92 -4.65 0.55 14.19
CA ASP A 92 -3.86 -0.31 15.06
C ASP A 92 -2.46 -0.66 14.48
N GLU A 93 -1.76 0.34 13.94
CA GLU A 93 -0.45 0.18 13.29
C GLU A 93 -0.45 -0.77 12.08
N ILE A 94 -1.62 -1.01 11.49
CA ILE A 94 -1.79 -1.84 10.29
C ILE A 94 -2.42 -1.01 9.18
N ILE A 95 -1.84 -1.11 7.98
CA ILE A 95 -2.46 -0.61 6.76
C ILE A 95 -3.15 -1.79 6.08
N THR A 96 -4.47 -1.77 6.03
CA THR A 96 -5.26 -2.79 5.34
C THR A 96 -5.59 -2.31 3.94
N ILE A 97 -5.27 -3.12 2.94
CA ILE A 97 -5.56 -2.90 1.53
C ILE A 97 -6.64 -3.90 1.12
N THR A 98 -7.76 -3.41 0.60
CA THR A 98 -8.86 -4.25 0.08
C THR A 98 -8.99 -4.02 -1.42
N TYR A 99 -8.58 -4.99 -2.21
CA TYR A 99 -8.63 -4.95 -3.67
C TYR A 99 -10.06 -5.11 -4.18
N GLU A 100 -10.37 -4.57 -5.37
CA GLU A 100 -11.70 -4.68 -5.99
C GLU A 100 -12.12 -6.15 -6.20
N GLY A 101 -11.18 -7.04 -6.46
CA GLY A 101 -11.41 -8.49 -6.55
C GLY A 101 -11.71 -9.19 -5.22
N GLY A 102 -11.76 -8.46 -4.10
CA GLY A 102 -12.05 -8.99 -2.76
C GLY A 102 -10.84 -9.54 -2.01
N ALA A 103 -9.66 -9.54 -2.61
CA ALA A 103 -8.43 -9.92 -1.92
C ALA A 103 -8.05 -8.85 -0.87
N ILE A 104 -7.44 -9.27 0.23
CA ILE A 104 -7.03 -8.39 1.31
C ILE A 104 -5.53 -8.56 1.55
N GLY A 105 -4.82 -7.44 1.53
CA GLY A 105 -3.44 -7.32 1.99
C GLY A 105 -3.35 -6.55 3.30
N LYS A 106 -2.41 -6.91 4.15
CA LYS A 106 -2.13 -6.18 5.40
C LYS A 106 -0.65 -5.81 5.44
N ILE A 107 -0.36 -4.53 5.60
CA ILE A 107 0.98 -4.04 5.79
C ILE A 107 1.19 -3.78 7.28
N ARG A 108 2.23 -4.41 7.83
CA ARG A 108 2.60 -4.31 9.25
C ARG A 108 4.10 -4.09 9.43
N ASP A 109 4.49 -3.75 10.65
CA ASP A 109 5.89 -3.50 11.02
C ASP A 109 6.57 -2.55 10.02
N TYR A 110 5.83 -1.54 9.59
CA TYR A 110 6.28 -0.64 8.55
C TYR A 110 6.99 0.59 9.11
N ARG A 111 7.85 1.14 8.28
CA ARG A 111 8.46 2.44 8.46
C ARG A 111 8.17 3.32 7.26
N LEU A 112 7.72 4.52 7.54
CA LEU A 112 7.36 5.53 6.55
C LEU A 112 8.06 6.84 6.93
N ASP A 113 9.02 7.29 6.13
CA ASP A 113 9.85 8.47 6.45
C ASP A 113 9.77 9.59 5.39
N GLY A 114 8.73 9.58 4.58
CA GLY A 114 8.50 10.58 3.53
C GLY A 114 9.15 10.23 2.18
N ASN A 115 10.28 9.55 2.16
CA ASN A 115 10.97 9.13 0.93
C ASN A 115 10.98 7.60 0.77
N THR A 116 10.92 6.88 1.87
CA THR A 116 10.97 5.42 1.91
C THR A 116 9.77 4.85 2.63
N PHE A 117 9.20 3.80 2.08
CA PHE A 117 8.15 3.00 2.67
C PHE A 117 8.58 1.54 2.66
N GLU A 118 8.85 1.00 3.82
CA GLU A 118 9.30 -0.39 3.99
C GLU A 118 8.49 -1.11 5.06
N GLY A 119 8.38 -2.42 4.98
CA GLY A 119 7.65 -3.23 5.94
C GLY A 119 7.40 -4.64 5.43
N TYR A 120 6.35 -5.24 5.96
CA TYR A 120 5.89 -6.56 5.56
C TYR A 120 4.46 -6.47 5.01
N LEU A 121 4.26 -7.01 3.83
CA LEU A 121 2.95 -7.19 3.21
C LEU A 121 2.53 -8.65 3.40
N ASP A 122 1.51 -8.88 4.21
CA ASP A 122 0.86 -10.17 4.34
C ASP A 122 -0.26 -10.28 3.31
N PHE A 123 -0.08 -11.16 2.35
CA PHE A 123 -1.00 -11.35 1.23
C PHE A 123 -1.02 -12.83 0.81
N GLN A 124 -2.21 -13.41 0.66
CA GLN A 124 -2.41 -14.80 0.20
C GLN A 124 -1.51 -15.84 0.91
N ASN A 125 -1.49 -15.82 2.25
CA ASN A 125 -0.66 -16.70 3.08
C ASN A 125 0.86 -16.51 2.91
N GLN A 126 1.30 -15.43 2.32
CA GLN A 126 2.69 -15.04 2.23
C GLN A 126 2.93 -13.78 3.06
N SER A 127 4.11 -13.69 3.65
CA SER A 127 4.62 -12.47 4.26
C SER A 127 5.81 -11.99 3.43
N ILE A 128 5.64 -10.86 2.77
CA ILE A 128 6.58 -10.33 1.79
C ILE A 128 7.23 -9.07 2.38
N ARG A 129 8.55 -9.12 2.59
CA ARG A 129 9.28 -7.90 2.93
C ARG A 129 9.39 -7.03 1.69
N PHE A 130 9.07 -5.76 1.83
CA PHE A 130 9.19 -4.79 0.74
C PHE A 130 9.93 -3.52 1.19
N ARG A 131 10.47 -2.82 0.21
CA ARG A 131 10.98 -1.47 0.32
C ARG A 131 10.66 -0.73 -0.96
N LEU A 132 9.91 0.35 -0.82
CA LEU A 132 9.50 1.24 -1.90
C LEU A 132 10.07 2.63 -1.66
N GLU A 133 10.28 3.37 -2.72
CA GLU A 133 10.72 4.77 -2.69
C GLU A 133 9.60 5.67 -3.20
N LYS A 134 9.54 6.89 -2.68
CA LYS A 134 8.62 7.92 -3.16
C LYS A 134 8.93 8.24 -4.61
N ASP A 135 7.94 8.15 -5.47
CA ASP A 135 8.10 8.39 -6.90
C ASP A 135 7.23 9.57 -7.36
N ASP A 136 7.70 10.76 -7.05
CA ASP A 136 7.01 12.01 -7.42
C ASP A 136 7.08 12.29 -8.95
N GLN A 137 7.92 11.58 -9.67
CA GLN A 137 8.07 11.72 -11.12
C GLN A 137 7.23 10.71 -11.90
N TYR A 138 6.66 9.72 -11.22
CA TYR A 138 5.80 8.75 -11.88
C TYR A 138 4.63 9.46 -12.56
N ARG A 139 4.52 9.28 -13.86
CA ARG A 139 3.37 9.71 -14.65
C ARG A 139 2.49 8.50 -14.88
N ASP A 140 1.20 8.63 -14.62
CA ASP A 140 0.24 7.60 -14.98
C ASP A 140 0.49 7.22 -16.44
N ASP A 141 0.85 5.95 -16.65
CA ASP A 141 1.18 5.46 -17.98
C ASP A 141 -0.08 5.56 -18.86
N PRO A 142 -0.04 6.36 -19.95
CA PRO A 142 -1.21 6.57 -20.81
C PRO A 142 -1.72 5.26 -21.46
N TYR A 143 -0.90 4.22 -21.49
CA TYR A 143 -1.29 2.90 -22.00
C TYR A 143 -2.05 2.04 -20.99
N VAL A 144 -2.17 2.47 -19.73
CA VAL A 144 -2.98 1.77 -18.72
C VAL A 144 -4.48 2.04 -18.89
N HIS A 145 -4.86 3.06 -19.64
CA HIS A 145 -6.26 3.41 -19.95
C HIS A 145 -6.80 2.75 -21.22
N GLY A 146 -6.04 1.91 -21.87
CA GLY A 146 -6.40 1.25 -23.13
C GLY A 146 -7.04 -0.11 -22.89
N ASN A 147 -8.37 -0.12 -22.92
CA ASN A 147 -9.25 -1.21 -23.38
C ASN A 147 -9.18 -2.57 -22.68
N TYR A 148 -10.19 -2.79 -21.88
CA TYR A 148 -10.83 -4.10 -21.75
C TYR A 148 -12.16 -4.10 -22.49
#